data_3c706a3f2db9848c1771785f42d6311d
#
_entry.id   3c706a3f2db9848c1771785f42d6311d
#
_cell.length_a   1.000
_cell.length_b   1.000
_cell.length_c   1.000
_cell.angle_alpha   90.00
_cell.angle_beta   90.00
_cell.angle_gamma   90.00
#
_symmetry.space_group_name_H-M   'P 1'
#
loop_
_entity.id
_entity.type
_entity.pdbx_description
1 polymer ?
#
loop_
_entity_poly.entity_id
_entity_poly.type
_entity_poly.pdbx_seq_one_letter_code
_entity_poly.pdbx_strand_id
1 'polypeptide(L)'
;MSKSLATKTLIWSLILTVTLMGAMVFYATHKMVVIANSASQFKSADEDGEPSNVTILTLSNTDVDSSAFTLKVPETVKAEDVLIDNKIADGEIWIYVDRTEAFDYPEKVIEGNVSGIITAYLQEVRGGVWFKLRMNGLYECLSTLEDGVLSITTGRPKDMYDKVVAIDCDSGVISSDIAAKLEEKLENDDIRVYNLTKASKALPAAKKLGIANGINADFYLKIQTDTDLNTEYYGVDSYYSGEFYTPELDGAVLADTIERCLVLKVFTTGHTPIGVTEDYTELDCAEIPAAVITVGYTSNPQESLLLNKESYRDRIAEGLYEGILKIYNREEQ
;
A
#
# COMPACT_ATOMS: atom_id res chain seq x y z
N MET A 1 -16.91 -47.74 23.65
CA MET A 1 -15.54 -47.27 23.42
C MET A 1 -14.72 -47.51 24.68
N SER A 2 -13.63 -48.27 24.61
CA SER A 2 -12.86 -48.61 25.80
C SER A 2 -12.12 -47.37 26.33
N LYS A 3 -12.05 -47.23 27.68
CA LYS A 3 -11.31 -46.15 28.36
C LYS A 3 -9.86 -46.05 27.86
N SER A 4 -9.24 -47.13 27.44
CA SER A 4 -7.90 -47.20 26.85
C SER A 4 -7.75 -46.49 25.51
N LEU A 5 -8.78 -46.46 24.66
CA LEU A 5 -8.73 -45.78 23.37
C LEU A 5 -8.83 -44.24 23.54
N ALA A 6 -9.70 -43.80 24.44
CA ALA A 6 -9.84 -42.37 24.75
C ALA A 6 -8.58 -41.77 25.38
N THR A 7 -7.90 -42.55 26.25
CA THR A 7 -6.63 -42.10 26.85
C THR A 7 -5.51 -42.01 25.80
N LYS A 8 -5.44 -42.97 24.86
CA LYS A 8 -4.43 -42.92 23.78
C LYS A 8 -4.67 -41.74 22.82
N THR A 9 -5.91 -41.45 22.44
CA THR A 9 -6.23 -40.29 21.57
C THR A 9 -5.90 -38.98 22.28
N LEU A 10 -6.12 -38.87 23.58
CA LEU A 10 -5.82 -37.71 24.39
C LEU A 10 -4.30 -37.46 24.47
N ILE A 11 -3.50 -38.51 24.65
CA ILE A 11 -2.05 -38.44 24.68
C ILE A 11 -1.50 -38.03 23.31
N TRP A 12 -1.98 -38.62 22.21
CA TRP A 12 -1.54 -38.24 20.85
C TRP A 12 -1.93 -36.82 20.47
N SER A 13 -3.11 -36.36 20.87
CA SER A 13 -3.55 -34.97 20.69
C SER A 13 -2.63 -33.99 21.46
N LEU A 14 -2.28 -34.31 22.69
CA LEU A 14 -1.37 -33.48 23.49
C LEU A 14 0.02 -33.42 22.88
N ILE A 15 0.57 -34.54 22.43
CA ILE A 15 1.88 -34.58 21.76
C ILE A 15 1.85 -33.76 20.48
N LEU A 16 0.80 -33.88 19.66
CA LEU A 16 0.65 -33.08 18.43
C LEU A 16 0.57 -31.58 18.73
N THR A 17 -0.19 -31.19 19.77
CA THR A 17 -0.31 -29.78 20.17
C THR A 17 1.03 -29.21 20.67
N VAL A 18 1.79 -29.98 21.46
CA VAL A 18 3.09 -29.57 21.97
C VAL A 18 4.14 -29.49 20.84
N THR A 19 4.11 -30.42 19.87
CA THR A 19 5.01 -30.34 18.70
C THR A 19 4.66 -29.19 17.77
N LEU A 20 3.37 -28.90 17.54
CA LEU A 20 2.92 -27.73 16.78
C LEU A 20 3.28 -26.41 17.48
N MET A 21 3.09 -26.32 18.80
CA MET A 21 3.55 -25.15 19.58
C MET A 21 5.08 -25.02 19.55
N GLY A 22 5.82 -26.11 19.68
CA GLY A 22 7.28 -26.11 19.58
C GLY A 22 7.76 -25.68 18.20
N ALA A 23 7.11 -26.13 17.13
CA ALA A 23 7.40 -25.71 15.76
C ALA A 23 7.06 -24.23 15.54
N MET A 24 5.91 -23.75 16.06
CA MET A 24 5.56 -22.31 15.99
C MET A 24 6.54 -21.43 16.75
N VAL A 25 6.95 -21.82 17.97
CA VAL A 25 7.95 -21.07 18.75
C VAL A 25 9.31 -21.12 18.06
N PHE A 26 9.72 -22.25 17.51
CA PHE A 26 10.97 -22.37 16.75
C PHE A 26 10.94 -21.48 15.49
N TYR A 27 9.83 -21.48 14.75
CA TYR A 27 9.65 -20.61 13.58
C TYR A 27 9.64 -19.11 13.96
N ALA A 28 8.97 -18.76 15.05
CA ALA A 28 8.90 -17.39 15.55
C ALA A 28 10.23 -16.88 16.14
N THR A 29 11.11 -17.79 16.62
CA THR A 29 12.42 -17.41 17.18
C THR A 29 13.56 -17.39 16.17
N HIS A 30 13.39 -18.01 14.98
CA HIS A 30 14.46 -18.16 13.99
C HIS A 30 14.21 -17.39 12.69
N LYS A 31 13.00 -16.89 12.46
CA LYS A 31 12.70 -15.99 11.33
C LYS A 31 12.15 -14.68 11.84
N MET A 32 12.94 -13.63 11.76
CA MET A 32 12.47 -12.27 11.98
C MET A 32 12.02 -11.69 10.64
N VAL A 33 10.70 -11.50 10.49
CA VAL A 33 10.11 -10.85 9.33
C VAL A 33 10.23 -9.35 9.53
N VAL A 34 10.88 -8.66 8.61
CA VAL A 34 10.85 -7.21 8.52
C VAL A 34 9.70 -6.85 7.59
N ILE A 35 8.69 -6.22 8.13
CA ILE A 35 7.55 -5.75 7.33
C ILE A 35 7.90 -4.37 6.77
N ALA A 36 7.63 -4.14 5.48
CA ALA A 36 7.70 -2.80 4.92
C ALA A 36 6.70 -1.91 5.67
N ASN A 37 7.20 -1.00 6.48
CA ASN A 37 6.38 -0.08 7.26
C ASN A 37 6.47 1.32 6.66
N SER A 38 5.37 2.05 6.73
CA SER A 38 5.38 3.48 6.44
C SER A 38 6.33 4.21 7.41
N ALA A 39 7.09 5.15 6.88
CA ALA A 39 8.16 5.90 7.56
C ALA A 39 7.79 6.63 8.86
N SER A 40 6.56 6.48 9.37
CA SER A 40 6.06 7.17 10.56
C SER A 40 6.68 6.70 11.89
N GLN A 41 7.36 5.56 11.92
CA GLN A 41 7.96 5.01 13.15
C GLN A 41 9.40 5.49 13.41
N PHE A 42 10.11 5.93 12.38
CA PHE A 42 11.45 6.47 12.53
C PHE A 42 11.42 7.99 12.47
N LYS A 43 11.63 8.66 13.60
CA LYS A 43 11.80 10.11 13.62
C LYS A 43 12.99 10.49 12.76
N SER A 44 12.67 11.06 11.59
CA SER A 44 13.55 11.86 10.73
C SER A 44 15.00 11.39 10.60
N ALA A 45 15.23 10.39 9.76
CA ALA A 45 16.44 10.44 8.95
C ALA A 45 16.19 11.59 7.96
N ASP A 46 16.83 12.75 8.17
CA ASP A 46 16.63 13.93 7.34
C ASP A 46 16.90 13.59 5.87
N GLU A 47 15.85 13.58 5.04
CA GLU A 47 15.97 13.43 3.59
C GLU A 47 16.75 14.63 2.95
N ASP A 48 16.91 15.71 3.70
CA ASP A 48 17.47 17.00 3.24
C ASP A 48 18.96 17.18 3.52
N GLY A 49 19.66 16.14 4.02
CA GLY A 49 21.12 16.18 4.13
C GLY A 49 21.76 16.20 2.73
N GLU A 50 22.62 17.17 2.44
CA GLU A 50 23.48 17.16 1.23
C GLU A 50 24.09 15.76 1.06
N PRO A 51 24.07 15.14 -0.14
CA PRO A 51 24.52 13.76 -0.34
C PRO A 51 26.04 13.65 -0.17
N SER A 52 26.50 13.69 1.07
CA SER A 52 27.87 13.36 1.42
C SER A 52 28.00 11.84 1.53
N ASN A 53 28.77 11.23 0.64
CA ASN A 53 29.11 9.81 0.58
C ASN A 53 28.02 8.87 0.05
N VAL A 54 27.59 9.08 -1.20
CA VAL A 54 26.83 8.07 -1.94
C VAL A 54 27.80 7.09 -2.60
N THR A 55 27.65 5.82 -2.33
CA THR A 55 28.42 4.74 -2.96
C THR A 55 27.50 3.90 -3.84
N ILE A 56 27.89 3.67 -5.08
CA ILE A 56 27.18 2.74 -5.98
C ILE A 56 27.49 1.31 -5.52
N LEU A 57 26.45 0.50 -5.42
CA LEU A 57 26.57 -0.91 -5.09
C LEU A 57 26.72 -1.77 -6.34
N THR A 58 27.45 -2.86 -6.22
CA THR A 58 27.57 -3.88 -7.26
C THR A 58 26.35 -4.80 -7.21
N LEU A 59 25.76 -5.07 -8.38
CA LEU A 59 24.66 -6.02 -8.54
C LEU A 59 25.22 -7.35 -9.07
N SER A 60 25.09 -8.42 -8.29
CA SER A 60 25.57 -9.76 -8.65
C SER A 60 24.41 -10.71 -8.83
N ASN A 61 24.13 -11.06 -10.09
CA ASN A 61 23.03 -11.97 -10.43
C ASN A 61 23.48 -13.42 -10.23
N THR A 62 23.26 -14.00 -9.07
CA THR A 62 23.71 -15.34 -8.67
C THR A 62 22.61 -16.38 -8.64
N ASP A 63 21.34 -15.99 -8.56
CA ASP A 63 20.19 -16.88 -8.51
C ASP A 63 19.04 -16.30 -9.34
N VAL A 64 18.95 -16.72 -10.60
CA VAL A 64 17.97 -16.21 -11.59
C VAL A 64 16.60 -16.86 -11.41
N ASP A 65 16.53 -18.01 -10.75
CA ASP A 65 15.30 -18.78 -10.58
C ASP A 65 14.53 -18.38 -9.31
N SER A 66 15.17 -17.64 -8.38
CA SER A 66 14.50 -17.09 -7.21
C SER A 66 13.93 -15.69 -7.52
N SER A 67 12.93 -15.27 -6.75
CA SER A 67 12.42 -13.88 -6.78
C SER A 67 13.09 -12.99 -5.75
N ALA A 68 14.17 -13.47 -5.09
CA ALA A 68 14.81 -12.81 -3.97
C ALA A 68 16.22 -12.33 -4.30
N PHE A 69 16.59 -11.21 -3.68
CA PHE A 69 17.98 -10.78 -3.57
C PHE A 69 18.35 -10.60 -2.09
N THR A 70 19.64 -10.59 -1.80
CA THR A 70 20.17 -10.53 -0.45
C THR A 70 21.15 -9.39 -0.27
N LEU A 71 21.12 -8.83 0.94
CA LEU A 71 22.06 -7.83 1.43
C LEU A 71 22.65 -8.31 2.74
N LYS A 72 23.98 -8.37 2.83
CA LYS A 72 24.65 -8.67 4.09
C LYS A 72 24.63 -7.44 4.99
N VAL A 73 24.17 -7.62 6.22
CA VAL A 73 24.20 -6.62 7.27
C VAL A 73 25.01 -7.13 8.46
N PRO A 74 25.54 -6.25 9.32
CA PRO A 74 26.24 -6.69 10.52
C PRO A 74 25.38 -7.64 11.37
N GLU A 75 25.98 -8.70 11.96
CA GLU A 75 25.26 -9.68 12.80
C GLU A 75 24.59 -9.04 14.03
N THR A 76 25.00 -7.84 14.42
CA THR A 76 24.40 -7.07 15.51
C THR A 76 23.07 -6.42 15.16
N VAL A 77 22.75 -6.32 13.86
CA VAL A 77 21.51 -5.72 13.36
C VAL A 77 20.36 -6.69 13.59
N LYS A 78 19.27 -6.16 14.14
CA LYS A 78 18.01 -6.88 14.35
C LYS A 78 16.93 -6.38 13.42
N ALA A 79 15.82 -7.13 13.32
CA ALA A 79 14.69 -6.71 12.50
C ALA A 79 14.13 -5.34 12.88
N GLU A 80 14.16 -4.99 14.17
CA GLU A 80 13.74 -3.69 14.70
C GLU A 80 14.64 -2.52 14.26
N ASP A 81 15.86 -2.81 13.82
CA ASP A 81 16.83 -1.84 13.34
C ASP A 81 16.74 -1.61 11.82
N VAL A 82 15.87 -2.36 11.13
CA VAL A 82 15.70 -2.28 9.68
C VAL A 82 14.33 -1.72 9.35
N LEU A 83 14.29 -0.67 8.54
CA LEU A 83 13.09 -0.13 7.93
C LEU A 83 13.14 -0.35 6.42
N ILE A 84 12.08 -0.89 5.85
CA ILE A 84 11.92 -0.94 4.39
C ILE A 84 10.75 -0.04 4.00
N ASP A 85 11.07 0.97 3.20
CA ASP A 85 10.12 1.90 2.62
C ASP A 85 9.98 1.59 1.12
N ASN A 86 8.86 0.98 0.76
CA ASN A 86 8.55 0.67 -0.62
C ASN A 86 7.89 1.87 -1.29
N LYS A 87 8.68 2.70 -1.95
CA LYS A 87 8.24 3.87 -2.72
C LYS A 87 7.77 3.46 -4.11
N ILE A 88 6.73 2.64 -4.19
CA ILE A 88 6.25 2.06 -5.44
C ILE A 88 5.89 3.14 -6.48
N ALA A 89 5.34 4.27 -6.05
CA ALA A 89 5.00 5.40 -6.91
C ALA A 89 6.23 6.08 -7.54
N ASP A 90 7.39 5.94 -6.91
CA ASP A 90 8.67 6.45 -7.41
C ASP A 90 9.47 5.38 -8.16
N GLY A 91 9.04 4.11 -8.08
CA GLY A 91 9.76 2.96 -8.61
C GLY A 91 11.03 2.66 -7.81
N GLU A 92 10.99 2.86 -6.50
CA GLU A 92 12.16 2.71 -5.63
C GLU A 92 11.83 1.86 -4.39
N ILE A 93 12.81 1.11 -3.91
CA ILE A 93 12.79 0.44 -2.62
C ILE A 93 13.93 1.03 -1.80
N TRP A 94 13.60 1.59 -0.62
CA TRP A 94 14.56 2.17 0.29
C TRP A 94 14.67 1.31 1.55
N ILE A 95 15.88 0.94 1.94
CA ILE A 95 16.16 0.13 3.12
C ILE A 95 17.05 0.95 4.05
N TYR A 96 16.54 1.29 5.22
CA TYR A 96 17.31 1.94 6.27
C TYR A 96 17.80 0.91 7.28
N VAL A 97 19.06 1.00 7.65
CA VAL A 97 19.63 0.18 8.72
C VAL A 97 20.20 1.12 9.79
N ASP A 98 19.56 1.11 10.96
CA ASP A 98 19.89 1.96 12.10
C ASP A 98 21.22 1.56 12.72
N ARG A 99 21.93 2.55 13.28
CA ARG A 99 23.18 2.34 14.04
C ARG A 99 24.29 1.62 13.27
N THR A 100 24.36 1.82 11.96
CA THR A 100 25.42 1.33 11.08
C THR A 100 26.07 2.47 10.32
N GLU A 101 27.29 2.24 9.83
CA GLU A 101 28.06 3.18 9.02
C GLU A 101 28.47 2.52 7.70
N ALA A 102 28.86 3.29 6.69
CA ALA A 102 29.19 2.75 5.38
C ALA A 102 30.36 1.74 5.38
N PHE A 103 31.26 1.82 6.36
CA PHE A 103 32.37 0.87 6.50
C PHE A 103 31.94 -0.50 7.01
N ASP A 104 30.77 -0.62 7.66
CA ASP A 104 30.21 -1.90 8.11
C ASP A 104 29.79 -2.79 6.93
N TYR A 105 29.76 -2.24 5.72
CA TYR A 105 29.39 -2.90 4.47
C TYR A 105 30.60 -3.01 3.50
N PRO A 106 31.60 -3.83 3.81
CA PRO A 106 32.84 -3.85 3.02
C PRO A 106 32.65 -4.38 1.61
N GLU A 107 31.76 -5.32 1.38
CA GLU A 107 31.55 -5.96 0.07
C GLU A 107 30.79 -5.06 -0.91
N LYS A 108 29.90 -4.20 -0.41
CA LYS A 108 29.08 -3.28 -1.22
C LYS A 108 28.38 -3.95 -2.40
N VAL A 109 27.84 -5.16 -2.16
CA VAL A 109 27.23 -6.04 -3.16
C VAL A 109 25.83 -6.42 -2.74
N ILE A 110 24.92 -6.45 -3.71
CA ILE A 110 23.62 -7.10 -3.61
C ILE A 110 23.68 -8.35 -4.47
N GLU A 111 23.36 -9.49 -3.88
CA GLU A 111 23.44 -10.80 -4.53
C GLU A 111 22.07 -11.45 -4.69
N GLY A 112 21.89 -12.32 -5.68
CA GLY A 112 20.64 -13.04 -5.91
C GLY A 112 19.99 -12.64 -7.23
N ASN A 113 18.67 -12.64 -7.32
CA ASN A 113 17.97 -12.14 -8.50
C ASN A 113 17.87 -10.61 -8.46
N VAL A 114 18.82 -9.96 -9.09
CA VAL A 114 18.88 -8.50 -9.20
C VAL A 114 18.34 -7.95 -10.52
N SER A 115 17.68 -8.79 -11.33
CA SER A 115 17.18 -8.41 -12.67
C SER A 115 16.15 -7.27 -12.64
N GLY A 116 15.44 -7.11 -11.54
CA GLY A 116 14.50 -6.01 -11.28
C GLY A 116 15.16 -4.69 -10.88
N ILE A 117 16.46 -4.68 -10.55
CA ILE A 117 17.17 -3.51 -10.02
C ILE A 117 17.95 -2.84 -11.16
N ILE A 118 17.67 -1.56 -11.43
CA ILE A 118 18.43 -0.76 -12.40
C ILE A 118 19.73 -0.26 -11.78
N THR A 119 19.64 0.29 -10.57
CA THR A 119 20.78 0.85 -9.82
C THR A 119 20.52 0.71 -8.34
N ALA A 120 21.58 0.57 -7.57
CA ALA A 120 21.51 0.57 -6.11
C ALA A 120 22.62 1.47 -5.53
N TYR A 121 22.26 2.20 -4.49
CA TYR A 121 23.15 3.15 -3.81
C TYR A 121 23.14 2.89 -2.31
N LEU A 122 24.30 3.03 -1.70
CA LEU A 122 24.47 3.16 -0.26
C LEU A 122 24.70 4.63 0.05
N GLN A 123 23.90 5.19 0.94
CA GLN A 123 24.01 6.56 1.42
C GLN A 123 24.13 6.57 2.94
N GLU A 124 25.24 7.05 3.46
CA GLU A 124 25.40 7.26 4.90
C GLU A 124 24.65 8.52 5.34
N VAL A 125 23.91 8.41 6.43
CA VAL A 125 23.17 9.50 7.05
C VAL A 125 23.43 9.51 8.56
N ARG A 126 23.00 10.57 9.23
CA ARG A 126 23.14 10.63 10.68
C ARG A 126 22.33 9.53 11.34
N GLY A 127 23.01 8.57 11.95
CA GLY A 127 22.42 7.47 12.73
C GLY A 127 22.29 6.15 12.00
N GLY A 128 22.59 6.07 10.69
CA GLY A 128 22.52 4.80 9.97
C GLY A 128 22.83 4.93 8.48
N VAL A 129 22.44 3.93 7.73
CA VAL A 129 22.70 3.83 6.29
C VAL A 129 21.41 3.56 5.55
N TRP A 130 21.20 4.27 4.45
CA TRP A 130 20.18 3.97 3.44
C TRP A 130 20.75 3.15 2.29
N PHE A 131 20.08 2.06 1.94
CA PHE A 131 20.22 1.40 0.65
C PHE A 131 19.03 1.81 -0.21
N LYS A 132 19.29 2.52 -1.31
CA LYS A 132 18.27 3.03 -2.23
C LYS A 132 18.37 2.26 -3.53
N LEU A 133 17.34 1.48 -3.85
CA LEU A 133 17.26 0.65 -5.04
C LEU A 133 16.26 1.25 -6.01
N ARG A 134 16.71 1.56 -7.22
CA ARG A 134 15.84 1.96 -8.31
C ARG A 134 15.43 0.72 -9.12
N MET A 135 14.13 0.54 -9.25
CA MET A 135 13.56 -0.64 -9.89
C MET A 135 13.20 -0.38 -11.36
N ASN A 136 13.17 -1.43 -12.18
CA ASN A 136 12.75 -1.36 -13.59
C ASN A 136 11.23 -1.54 -13.78
N GLY A 137 10.47 -1.63 -12.69
CA GLY A 137 9.02 -1.81 -12.68
C GLY A 137 8.44 -1.49 -11.32
N LEU A 138 7.16 -1.74 -11.18
CA LEU A 138 6.41 -1.54 -9.94
C LEU A 138 6.39 -2.87 -9.18
N TYR A 139 7.20 -2.96 -8.13
CA TYR A 139 7.35 -4.17 -7.32
C TYR A 139 6.92 -3.93 -5.89
N GLU A 140 6.26 -4.93 -5.34
CA GLU A 140 6.10 -5.09 -3.91
C GLU A 140 7.27 -5.90 -3.36
N CYS A 141 7.55 -5.77 -2.07
CA CYS A 141 8.64 -6.50 -1.44
C CYS A 141 8.24 -7.07 -0.07
N LEU A 142 8.70 -8.28 0.18
CA LEU A 142 8.70 -8.94 1.49
C LEU A 142 10.14 -9.19 1.89
N SER A 143 10.41 -9.14 3.19
CA SER A 143 11.77 -9.32 3.66
C SER A 143 11.85 -10.21 4.88
N THR A 144 13.00 -10.88 5.01
CA THR A 144 13.38 -11.65 6.18
C THR A 144 14.83 -11.34 6.54
N LEU A 145 15.12 -11.28 7.85
CA LEU A 145 16.49 -11.12 8.35
C LEU A 145 16.87 -12.36 9.14
N GLU A 146 17.96 -13.03 8.73
CA GLU A 146 18.48 -14.25 9.34
C GLU A 146 20.00 -14.22 9.29
N ASP A 147 20.67 -14.43 10.42
CA ASP A 147 22.14 -14.56 10.52
C ASP A 147 22.92 -13.44 9.79
N GLY A 148 22.51 -12.20 9.92
CA GLY A 148 23.13 -11.06 9.25
C GLY A 148 22.87 -10.98 7.73
N VAL A 149 21.92 -11.76 7.22
CA VAL A 149 21.50 -11.71 5.81
C VAL A 149 20.07 -11.19 5.73
N LEU A 150 19.90 -10.00 5.16
CA LEU A 150 18.59 -9.45 4.80
C LEU A 150 18.22 -9.97 3.41
N SER A 151 17.21 -10.83 3.36
CA SER A 151 16.66 -11.38 2.12
C SER A 151 15.40 -10.64 1.73
N ILE A 152 15.33 -10.15 0.52
CA ILE A 152 14.21 -9.35 0.00
C ILE A 152 13.64 -10.05 -1.23
N THR A 153 12.40 -10.52 -1.10
CA THR A 153 11.63 -11.10 -2.21
C THR A 153 10.82 -10.01 -2.86
N THR A 154 10.93 -9.88 -4.17
CA THR A 154 10.14 -8.91 -4.96
C THR A 154 9.15 -9.62 -5.85
N GLY A 155 7.97 -9.03 -6.03
CA GLY A 155 6.92 -9.53 -6.90
C GLY A 155 6.02 -8.41 -7.38
N ARG A 156 5.22 -8.69 -8.39
CA ARG A 156 4.17 -7.73 -8.78
C ARG A 156 3.10 -7.70 -7.68
N PRO A 157 2.48 -6.55 -7.39
CA PRO A 157 1.47 -6.47 -6.34
C PRO A 157 0.37 -7.54 -6.44
N LYS A 158 -0.18 -7.79 -7.63
CA LYS A 158 -1.23 -8.80 -7.83
C LYS A 158 -0.76 -10.26 -7.74
N ASP A 159 0.55 -10.51 -7.86
CA ASP A 159 1.11 -11.84 -7.64
C ASP A 159 1.30 -12.15 -6.14
N MET A 160 1.27 -11.12 -5.30
CA MET A 160 1.51 -11.20 -3.86
C MET A 160 0.24 -11.00 -3.02
N TYR A 161 -0.76 -10.30 -3.56
CA TYR A 161 -2.02 -9.97 -2.87
C TYR A 161 -3.22 -10.21 -3.78
N ASP A 162 -4.22 -10.88 -3.26
CA ASP A 162 -5.48 -11.16 -3.97
C ASP A 162 -6.27 -9.87 -4.23
N LYS A 163 -6.29 -8.96 -3.24
CA LYS A 163 -7.06 -7.70 -3.27
C LYS A 163 -6.11 -6.51 -3.27
N VAL A 164 -6.15 -5.71 -4.33
CA VAL A 164 -5.27 -4.56 -4.53
C VAL A 164 -6.07 -3.34 -4.96
N VAL A 165 -6.01 -2.27 -4.17
CA VAL A 165 -6.71 -1.00 -4.44
C VAL A 165 -5.73 0.15 -4.59
N ALA A 166 -5.89 0.95 -5.62
CA ALA A 166 -5.18 2.22 -5.75
C ALA A 166 -6.08 3.37 -5.28
N ILE A 167 -5.62 4.12 -4.28
CA ILE A 167 -6.32 5.29 -3.75
C ILE A 167 -5.54 6.55 -4.11
N ASP A 168 -6.26 7.57 -4.54
CA ASP A 168 -5.76 8.92 -4.74
C ASP A 168 -6.64 9.92 -4.02
N CYS A 169 -6.14 11.13 -3.79
CA CYS A 169 -6.98 12.26 -3.39
C CYS A 169 -6.45 13.57 -3.96
N ASP A 170 -7.26 14.62 -3.88
CA ASP A 170 -6.78 15.96 -4.12
C ASP A 170 -5.78 16.41 -3.02
N SER A 171 -5.11 17.54 -3.23
CA SER A 171 -4.14 18.09 -2.27
C SER A 171 -4.77 18.71 -1.02
N GLY A 172 -6.09 18.59 -0.86
CA GLY A 172 -6.83 19.14 0.29
C GLY A 172 -6.60 18.34 1.56
N VAL A 173 -6.50 19.03 2.70
CA VAL A 173 -6.33 18.40 4.02
C VAL A 173 -7.49 17.46 4.34
N ILE A 174 -8.71 17.81 3.93
CA ILE A 174 -9.93 17.01 4.17
C ILE A 174 -9.84 15.67 3.43
N SER A 175 -9.57 15.70 2.14
CA SER A 175 -9.48 14.50 1.30
C SER A 175 -8.30 13.62 1.70
N SER A 176 -7.16 14.22 2.07
CA SER A 176 -5.99 13.49 2.55
C SER A 176 -6.25 12.77 3.88
N ASP A 177 -6.97 13.39 4.81
CA ASP A 177 -7.36 12.75 6.08
C ASP A 177 -8.33 11.59 5.85
N ILE A 178 -9.32 11.77 4.96
CA ILE A 178 -10.26 10.71 4.59
C ILE A 178 -9.54 9.53 3.93
N ALA A 179 -8.62 9.80 3.00
CA ALA A 179 -7.86 8.77 2.32
C ALA A 179 -6.97 7.97 3.29
N ALA A 180 -6.31 8.64 4.25
CA ALA A 180 -5.51 7.98 5.27
C ALA A 180 -6.36 7.07 6.19
N LYS A 181 -7.52 7.53 6.61
CA LYS A 181 -8.46 6.76 7.44
C LYS A 181 -9.04 5.55 6.67
N LEU A 182 -9.30 5.71 5.38
CA LEU A 182 -9.76 4.61 4.51
C LEU A 182 -8.67 3.56 4.34
N GLU A 183 -7.43 3.98 4.08
CA GLU A 183 -6.27 3.10 3.96
C GLU A 183 -6.10 2.24 5.22
N GLU A 184 -6.09 2.85 6.41
CA GLU A 184 -6.00 2.13 7.69
C GLU A 184 -7.09 1.06 7.86
N LYS A 185 -8.33 1.37 7.45
CA LYS A 185 -9.44 0.42 7.52
C LYS A 185 -9.26 -0.78 6.58
N LEU A 186 -8.88 -0.53 5.33
CA LEU A 186 -8.71 -1.55 4.31
C LEU A 186 -7.54 -2.50 4.61
N GLU A 187 -6.42 -1.96 5.12
CA GLU A 187 -5.26 -2.76 5.50
C GLU A 187 -5.56 -3.75 6.64
N ASN A 188 -6.55 -3.46 7.49
CA ASN A 188 -7.00 -4.38 8.53
C ASN A 188 -7.82 -5.59 7.99
N ASP A 189 -8.26 -5.54 6.72
CA ASP A 189 -9.06 -6.58 6.07
C ASP A 189 -8.31 -7.30 4.93
N ASP A 190 -6.98 -7.36 5.01
CA ASP A 190 -6.11 -8.00 4.02
C ASP A 190 -6.27 -7.42 2.59
N ILE A 191 -6.66 -6.15 2.48
CA ILE A 191 -6.72 -5.42 1.22
C ILE A 191 -5.46 -4.56 1.10
N ARG A 192 -4.63 -4.85 0.12
CA ARG A 192 -3.43 -4.05 -0.14
C ARG A 192 -3.80 -2.72 -0.76
N VAL A 193 -3.43 -1.64 -0.09
CA VAL A 193 -3.73 -0.27 -0.54
C VAL A 193 -2.46 0.42 -1.05
N TYR A 194 -2.55 0.99 -2.23
CA TYR A 194 -1.53 1.90 -2.77
C TYR A 194 -2.07 3.32 -2.77
N ASN A 195 -1.69 4.08 -1.74
CA ASN A 195 -2.06 5.49 -1.62
C ASN A 195 -1.09 6.36 -2.42
N LEU A 196 -1.51 6.76 -3.63
CA LEU A 196 -0.69 7.45 -4.61
C LEU A 196 -0.44 8.94 -4.27
N THR A 197 -1.06 9.45 -3.21
CA THR A 197 -0.76 10.79 -2.68
C THR A 197 0.50 10.82 -1.83
N LYS A 198 0.95 9.67 -1.35
CA LYS A 198 2.18 9.53 -0.54
C LYS A 198 3.47 9.49 -1.37
N ALA A 199 3.39 9.71 -2.69
CA ALA A 199 4.58 9.83 -3.53
C ALA A 199 5.49 10.97 -3.05
N SER A 200 6.81 10.80 -3.15
CA SER A 200 7.83 11.78 -2.72
C SER A 200 7.69 13.13 -3.44
N LYS A 201 7.10 13.13 -4.62
CA LYS A 201 6.79 14.32 -5.41
C LYS A 201 5.35 14.29 -5.89
N ALA A 202 4.73 15.45 -5.99
CA ALA A 202 3.41 15.55 -6.58
C ALA A 202 3.40 14.97 -8.01
N LEU A 203 2.55 13.96 -8.23
CA LEU A 203 2.42 13.30 -9.52
C LEU A 203 1.20 13.86 -10.28
N PRO A 204 1.30 14.04 -11.61
CA PRO A 204 0.13 14.29 -12.45
C PRO A 204 -0.87 13.14 -12.37
N ALA A 205 -2.17 13.44 -12.51
CA ALA A 205 -3.25 12.44 -12.45
C ALA A 205 -3.03 11.25 -13.40
N ALA A 206 -2.67 11.52 -14.66
CA ALA A 206 -2.37 10.47 -15.64
C ALA A 206 -1.21 9.54 -15.20
N LYS A 207 -0.20 10.07 -14.47
CA LYS A 207 0.88 9.23 -13.96
C LYS A 207 0.42 8.38 -12.78
N LYS A 208 -0.43 8.90 -11.90
CA LYS A 208 -1.02 8.14 -10.79
C LYS A 208 -1.88 6.99 -11.32
N LEU A 209 -2.73 7.27 -12.30
CA LEU A 209 -3.54 6.25 -12.95
C LEU A 209 -2.66 5.23 -13.70
N GLY A 210 -1.59 5.66 -14.37
CA GLY A 210 -0.61 4.77 -14.99
C GLY A 210 0.10 3.85 -13.98
N ILE A 211 0.30 4.29 -12.74
CA ILE A 211 0.79 3.43 -11.65
C ILE A 211 -0.29 2.42 -11.25
N ALA A 212 -1.54 2.87 -11.07
CA ALA A 212 -2.66 1.98 -10.75
C ALA A 212 -2.85 0.87 -11.80
N ASN A 213 -2.77 1.22 -13.08
CA ASN A 213 -2.76 0.25 -14.20
C ASN A 213 -1.56 -0.69 -14.09
N GLY A 214 -0.36 -0.15 -13.86
CA GLY A 214 0.90 -0.91 -13.84
C GLY A 214 1.01 -1.91 -12.68
N ILE A 215 0.40 -1.63 -11.54
CA ILE A 215 0.28 -2.58 -10.42
C ILE A 215 -0.88 -3.56 -10.61
N ASN A 216 -1.67 -3.38 -11.66
CA ASN A 216 -2.89 -4.14 -11.94
C ASN A 216 -3.85 -4.13 -10.75
N ALA A 217 -4.13 -2.93 -10.21
CA ALA A 217 -5.09 -2.79 -9.13
C ALA A 217 -6.49 -3.23 -9.58
N ASP A 218 -7.30 -3.75 -8.67
CA ASP A 218 -8.68 -4.15 -8.97
C ASP A 218 -9.52 -2.95 -9.40
N PHE A 219 -9.22 -1.79 -8.82
CA PHE A 219 -9.76 -0.50 -9.24
C PHE A 219 -8.95 0.68 -8.70
N TYR A 220 -9.17 1.84 -9.30
CA TYR A 220 -8.66 3.14 -8.86
C TYR A 220 -9.80 3.98 -8.29
N LEU A 221 -9.59 4.56 -7.11
CA LEU A 221 -10.55 5.42 -6.43
C LEU A 221 -9.90 6.75 -6.05
N LYS A 222 -10.34 7.85 -6.66
CA LYS A 222 -9.93 9.19 -6.25
C LYS A 222 -10.99 9.82 -5.34
N ILE A 223 -10.55 10.36 -4.22
CA ILE A 223 -11.38 11.06 -3.23
C ILE A 223 -11.09 12.55 -3.33
N GLN A 224 -12.12 13.37 -3.48
CA GLN A 224 -11.94 14.82 -3.53
C GLN A 224 -13.08 15.57 -2.85
N THR A 225 -12.80 16.82 -2.48
CA THR A 225 -13.80 17.83 -2.20
C THR A 225 -13.88 18.79 -3.38
N ASP A 226 -15.02 19.45 -3.58
CA ASP A 226 -15.19 20.37 -4.69
C ASP A 226 -15.83 21.70 -4.25
N THR A 227 -16.00 22.59 -5.20
CA THR A 227 -16.69 23.87 -5.07
C THR A 227 -17.66 24.07 -6.23
N ASP A 228 -18.84 24.59 -5.96
CA ASP A 228 -19.82 24.98 -6.99
C ASP A 228 -20.11 26.49 -6.92
N LEU A 229 -20.48 27.09 -8.04
CA LEU A 229 -20.91 28.47 -8.10
C LEU A 229 -22.24 28.70 -7.36
N ASN A 230 -23.10 27.69 -7.34
CA ASN A 230 -24.28 27.66 -6.50
C ASN A 230 -23.88 27.15 -5.08
N THR A 231 -23.76 28.04 -4.12
CA THR A 231 -23.43 27.72 -2.73
C THR A 231 -24.49 26.90 -1.99
N GLU A 232 -25.64 26.67 -2.60
CA GLU A 232 -26.66 25.76 -2.07
C GLU A 232 -26.48 24.32 -2.57
N TYR A 233 -25.60 24.10 -3.58
CA TYR A 233 -25.28 22.77 -4.06
C TYR A 233 -24.48 21.99 -3.01
N TYR A 234 -24.85 20.73 -2.78
CA TYR A 234 -24.25 19.87 -1.77
C TYR A 234 -24.46 18.40 -2.09
N GLY A 235 -23.73 17.53 -1.43
CA GLY A 235 -23.90 16.09 -1.54
C GLY A 235 -22.70 15.38 -2.14
N VAL A 236 -22.94 14.20 -2.68
CA VAL A 236 -21.92 13.34 -3.27
C VAL A 236 -22.13 13.26 -4.77
N ASP A 237 -21.08 13.54 -5.51
CA ASP A 237 -21.00 13.27 -6.94
C ASP A 237 -19.97 12.19 -7.23
N SER A 238 -20.27 11.36 -8.21
CA SER A 238 -19.36 10.34 -8.68
C SER A 238 -19.19 10.36 -10.18
N TYR A 239 -17.95 10.18 -10.61
CA TYR A 239 -17.56 10.13 -12.02
C TYR A 239 -16.82 8.84 -12.28
N TYR A 240 -17.02 8.22 -13.44
CA TYR A 240 -16.36 6.97 -13.79
C TYR A 240 -15.90 6.94 -15.24
N SER A 241 -14.89 6.14 -15.54
CA SER A 241 -14.51 5.85 -16.92
C SER A 241 -15.63 5.08 -17.62
N GLY A 242 -16.02 5.52 -18.83
CA GLY A 242 -17.08 4.90 -19.62
C GLY A 242 -16.71 3.58 -20.27
N GLU A 243 -15.46 3.11 -20.10
CA GLU A 243 -14.98 1.85 -20.67
C GLU A 243 -15.15 0.67 -19.69
N PHE A 244 -15.24 -0.53 -20.25
CA PHE A 244 -15.32 -1.77 -19.46
C PHE A 244 -13.98 -2.44 -19.42
N TYR A 245 -13.57 -2.89 -18.22
CA TYR A 245 -12.26 -3.51 -18.02
C TYR A 245 -12.36 -4.94 -17.53
N THR A 246 -13.43 -5.30 -16.79
CA THR A 246 -13.70 -6.66 -16.36
C THR A 246 -15.17 -7.01 -16.55
N PRO A 247 -15.53 -8.30 -16.72
CA PRO A 247 -16.92 -8.73 -16.78
C PRO A 247 -17.68 -8.50 -15.46
N GLU A 248 -16.98 -8.48 -14.34
CA GLU A 248 -17.53 -8.46 -12.99
C GLU A 248 -17.71 -7.03 -12.47
N LEU A 249 -16.79 -6.13 -12.83
CA LEU A 249 -16.75 -4.77 -12.34
C LEU A 249 -16.44 -3.78 -13.45
N ASP A 250 -17.35 -2.85 -13.68
CA ASP A 250 -17.14 -1.66 -14.52
C ASP A 250 -17.12 -0.38 -13.70
N GLY A 251 -16.73 0.73 -14.33
CA GLY A 251 -16.64 2.03 -13.67
C GLY A 251 -17.98 2.51 -13.10
N ALA A 252 -19.10 2.23 -13.79
CA ALA A 252 -20.44 2.65 -13.34
C ALA A 252 -20.85 1.89 -12.08
N VAL A 253 -20.60 0.58 -12.05
CA VAL A 253 -20.90 -0.27 -10.87
C VAL A 253 -20.02 0.16 -9.69
N LEU A 254 -18.74 0.46 -9.93
CA LEU A 254 -17.82 0.97 -8.91
C LEU A 254 -18.36 2.27 -8.31
N ALA A 255 -18.63 3.28 -9.15
CA ALA A 255 -19.10 4.59 -8.73
C ALA A 255 -20.43 4.52 -7.96
N ASP A 256 -21.45 3.84 -8.53
CA ASP A 256 -22.78 3.70 -7.91
C ASP A 256 -22.71 2.97 -6.57
N THR A 257 -21.89 1.92 -6.46
CA THR A 257 -21.79 1.15 -5.21
C THR A 257 -21.14 1.99 -4.11
N ILE A 258 -20.03 2.68 -4.41
CA ILE A 258 -19.33 3.56 -3.46
C ILE A 258 -20.25 4.72 -3.04
N GLU A 259 -20.85 5.41 -4.00
CA GLU A 259 -21.73 6.55 -3.72
C GLU A 259 -22.89 6.16 -2.81
N ARG A 260 -23.60 5.09 -3.10
CA ARG A 260 -24.74 4.63 -2.27
C ARG A 260 -24.32 4.30 -0.84
N CYS A 261 -23.20 3.63 -0.64
CA CYS A 261 -22.73 3.32 0.71
C CYS A 261 -22.34 4.60 1.46
N LEU A 262 -21.67 5.53 0.78
CA LEU A 262 -21.30 6.81 1.36
C LEU A 262 -22.53 7.65 1.75
N VAL A 263 -23.48 7.82 0.83
CA VAL A 263 -24.72 8.57 1.06
C VAL A 263 -25.52 8.04 2.25
N LEU A 264 -25.64 6.72 2.35
CA LEU A 264 -26.32 6.08 3.49
C LEU A 264 -25.58 6.32 4.80
N LYS A 265 -24.25 6.33 4.77
CA LYS A 265 -23.44 6.47 5.99
C LYS A 265 -23.42 7.88 6.55
N VAL A 266 -23.35 8.88 5.67
CA VAL A 266 -23.28 10.29 6.09
C VAL A 266 -24.64 10.99 6.10
N PHE A 267 -25.70 10.34 5.62
CA PHE A 267 -27.07 10.88 5.54
C PHE A 267 -27.15 12.16 4.70
N THR A 268 -26.55 12.14 3.52
CA THR A 268 -26.57 13.26 2.55
C THR A 268 -27.31 12.88 1.28
N THR A 269 -27.29 13.73 0.28
CA THR A 269 -27.83 13.49 -1.05
C THR A 269 -26.75 12.91 -1.96
N GLY A 270 -27.08 11.88 -2.72
CA GLY A 270 -26.26 11.38 -3.82
C GLY A 270 -26.84 11.85 -5.14
N HIS A 271 -25.99 12.03 -6.12
CA HIS A 271 -26.37 12.35 -7.49
C HIS A 271 -26.14 11.11 -8.39
N THR A 272 -26.74 11.10 -9.56
CA THR A 272 -26.55 9.97 -10.48
C THR A 272 -25.10 9.93 -10.96
N PRO A 273 -24.41 8.79 -10.87
CA PRO A 273 -23.04 8.67 -11.38
C PRO A 273 -22.92 9.07 -12.85
N ILE A 274 -21.89 9.84 -13.17
CA ILE A 274 -21.68 10.40 -14.50
C ILE A 274 -20.54 9.65 -15.19
N GLY A 275 -20.85 8.99 -16.30
CA GLY A 275 -19.84 8.44 -17.19
C GLY A 275 -19.12 9.58 -17.91
N VAL A 276 -17.80 9.65 -17.74
CA VAL A 276 -16.96 10.66 -18.37
C VAL A 276 -16.23 10.06 -19.55
N THR A 277 -16.15 10.85 -20.60
CA THR A 277 -15.39 10.59 -21.81
C THR A 277 -14.43 11.75 -22.02
N GLU A 278 -13.69 11.78 -23.03
CA GLU A 278 -12.64 12.69 -23.53
C GLU A 278 -12.31 14.00 -22.78
N ASP A 279 -13.21 14.57 -21.98
CA ASP A 279 -13.00 15.84 -21.28
C ASP A 279 -12.54 15.72 -19.81
N TYR A 280 -12.54 14.50 -19.26
CA TYR A 280 -12.13 14.25 -17.88
C TYR A 280 -10.77 13.54 -17.84
N THR A 281 -9.72 14.32 -18.07
CA THR A 281 -8.32 13.85 -18.26
C THR A 281 -7.79 12.94 -17.15
N GLU A 282 -8.45 12.92 -15.99
CA GLU A 282 -8.05 12.09 -14.86
C GLU A 282 -8.41 10.60 -15.05
N LEU A 283 -9.40 10.29 -15.89
CA LEU A 283 -9.88 8.93 -16.13
C LEU A 283 -9.62 8.41 -17.56
N ASP A 284 -9.14 9.27 -18.46
CA ASP A 284 -8.98 8.94 -19.89
C ASP A 284 -8.00 7.79 -20.17
N CYS A 285 -7.02 7.58 -19.29
CA CYS A 285 -6.02 6.52 -19.46
C CYS A 285 -6.23 5.36 -18.49
N ALA A 286 -7.42 5.18 -17.94
CA ALA A 286 -7.73 4.04 -17.10
C ALA A 286 -7.76 2.75 -17.92
N GLU A 287 -6.98 1.76 -17.49
CA GLU A 287 -6.98 0.39 -18.01
C GLU A 287 -7.59 -0.59 -16.99
N ILE A 288 -8.11 -0.06 -15.89
CA ILE A 288 -8.82 -0.74 -14.81
C ILE A 288 -10.08 0.06 -14.46
N PRO A 289 -11.08 -0.53 -13.78
CA PRO A 289 -12.22 0.22 -13.26
C PRO A 289 -11.75 1.42 -12.45
N ALA A 290 -12.25 2.60 -12.75
CA ALA A 290 -11.80 3.84 -12.13
C ALA A 290 -12.95 4.79 -11.85
N ALA A 291 -12.93 5.40 -10.66
CA ALA A 291 -13.91 6.38 -10.25
C ALA A 291 -13.28 7.55 -9.46
N VAL A 292 -13.93 8.72 -9.59
CA VAL A 292 -13.68 9.90 -8.77
C VAL A 292 -14.92 10.16 -7.93
N ILE A 293 -14.76 10.30 -6.63
CA ILE A 293 -15.84 10.58 -5.70
C ILE A 293 -15.63 11.94 -5.05
N THR A 294 -16.50 12.87 -5.36
CA THR A 294 -16.61 14.15 -4.64
C THR A 294 -17.44 13.90 -3.39
N VAL A 295 -16.81 13.96 -2.23
CA VAL A 295 -17.41 13.61 -0.93
C VAL A 295 -18.17 14.76 -0.29
N GLY A 296 -18.21 15.91 -0.95
CA GLY A 296 -18.94 17.11 -0.54
C GLY A 296 -18.33 18.40 -1.07
N TYR A 297 -19.08 19.49 -0.91
CA TYR A 297 -18.79 20.81 -1.48
C TYR A 297 -18.37 21.81 -0.41
N THR A 298 -17.14 22.29 -0.48
CA THR A 298 -16.62 23.30 0.46
C THR A 298 -17.21 24.70 0.24
N SER A 299 -17.83 24.96 -0.92
CA SER A 299 -18.63 26.17 -1.21
C SER A 299 -19.96 26.23 -0.46
N ASN A 300 -20.53 25.07 -0.08
CA ASN A 300 -21.73 25.03 0.76
C ASN A 300 -21.37 25.26 2.24
N PRO A 301 -21.93 26.31 2.90
CA PRO A 301 -21.51 26.64 4.27
C PRO A 301 -21.81 25.53 5.29
N GLN A 302 -22.91 24.79 5.12
CA GLN A 302 -23.29 23.72 6.06
C GLN A 302 -22.41 22.49 5.87
N GLU A 303 -22.17 22.09 4.61
CA GLU A 303 -21.33 20.95 4.28
C GLU A 303 -19.87 21.23 4.64
N SER A 304 -19.37 22.43 4.37
CA SER A 304 -18.03 22.86 4.80
C SER A 304 -17.83 22.72 6.31
N LEU A 305 -18.83 23.09 7.13
CA LEU A 305 -18.78 22.90 8.58
C LEU A 305 -18.76 21.42 8.98
N LEU A 306 -19.42 20.54 8.23
CA LEU A 306 -19.40 19.09 8.47
C LEU A 306 -18.07 18.48 8.07
N LEU A 307 -17.56 18.80 6.89
CA LEU A 307 -16.29 18.31 6.35
C LEU A 307 -15.09 18.66 7.25
N ASN A 308 -15.15 19.79 7.96
CA ASN A 308 -14.14 20.19 8.94
C ASN A 308 -14.20 19.41 10.26
N LYS A 309 -15.28 18.63 10.52
CA LYS A 309 -15.37 17.78 11.71
C LYS A 309 -14.72 16.43 11.45
N GLU A 310 -13.79 16.04 12.30
CA GLU A 310 -13.11 14.73 12.23
C GLU A 310 -14.12 13.56 12.20
N SER A 311 -15.11 13.58 13.10
CA SER A 311 -16.14 12.54 13.16
C SER A 311 -17.01 12.43 11.91
N TYR A 312 -17.10 13.47 11.09
CA TYR A 312 -17.77 13.41 9.81
C TYR A 312 -16.88 12.77 8.75
N ARG A 313 -15.58 13.10 8.75
CA ARG A 313 -14.59 12.45 7.88
C ARG A 313 -14.42 10.96 8.22
N ASP A 314 -14.49 10.57 9.51
CA ASP A 314 -14.53 9.17 9.93
C ASP A 314 -15.72 8.43 9.31
N ARG A 315 -16.90 9.05 9.28
CA ARG A 315 -18.08 8.46 8.64
C ARG A 315 -17.96 8.39 7.12
N ILE A 316 -17.32 9.39 6.50
CA ILE A 316 -17.03 9.33 5.06
C ILE A 316 -16.11 8.14 4.77
N ALA A 317 -14.99 8.03 5.48
CA ALA A 317 -14.06 6.90 5.31
C ALA A 317 -14.74 5.55 5.54
N GLU A 318 -15.63 5.47 6.53
CA GLU A 318 -16.42 4.26 6.78
C GLU A 318 -17.39 3.93 5.63
N GLY A 319 -18.05 4.94 5.04
CA GLY A 319 -18.95 4.73 3.90
C GLY A 319 -18.20 4.26 2.65
N LEU A 320 -17.03 4.82 2.39
CA LEU A 320 -16.14 4.40 1.31
C LEU A 320 -15.66 2.96 1.54
N TYR A 321 -15.22 2.64 2.76
CA TYR A 321 -14.80 1.30 3.16
C TYR A 321 -15.92 0.25 2.97
N GLU A 322 -17.13 0.52 3.46
CA GLU A 322 -18.29 -0.37 3.27
C GLU A 322 -18.60 -0.58 1.78
N GLY A 323 -18.43 0.46 0.97
CA GLY A 323 -18.60 0.38 -0.49
C GLY A 323 -17.57 -0.56 -1.13
N ILE A 324 -16.31 -0.44 -0.75
CA ILE A 324 -15.22 -1.28 -1.24
C ILE A 324 -15.42 -2.74 -0.83
N LEU A 325 -15.75 -3.00 0.43
CA LEU A 325 -16.07 -4.37 0.87
C LEU A 325 -17.23 -4.97 0.08
N LYS A 326 -18.23 -4.15 -0.24
CA LYS A 326 -19.40 -4.61 -1.01
C LYS A 326 -19.04 -4.96 -2.46
N ILE A 327 -18.04 -4.32 -3.03
CA ILE A 327 -17.51 -4.64 -4.35
C ILE A 327 -16.85 -6.02 -4.30
N TYR A 328 -15.94 -6.25 -3.38
CA TYR A 328 -15.26 -7.55 -3.23
C TYR A 328 -16.21 -8.70 -2.88
N ASN A 329 -17.23 -8.47 -2.05
CA ASN A 329 -18.21 -9.51 -1.69
C ASN A 329 -19.18 -9.85 -2.84
N ARG A 330 -19.22 -9.07 -3.93
CA ARG A 330 -20.02 -9.42 -5.12
C ARG A 330 -19.36 -10.52 -5.94
N GLU A 331 -18.04 -10.63 -5.91
CA GLU A 331 -17.29 -11.65 -6.62
C GLU A 331 -17.44 -13.05 -5.97
N GLU A 332 -17.88 -13.10 -4.71
CA GLU A 332 -18.08 -14.35 -3.96
C GLU A 332 -19.49 -14.95 -4.13
N GLN A 333 -20.42 -14.32 -4.87
CA GLN A 333 -21.79 -14.77 -5.14
C GLN A 333 -21.99 -15.25 -6.57
#